data_d7a29a2f6289d767cd0fb73164603d64
#
_entry.id   d7a29a2f6289d767cd0fb73164603d64
#
_cell.length_a   1.000
_cell.length_b   1.000
_cell.length_c   1.000
_cell.angle_alpha   90.00
_cell.angle_beta   90.00
_cell.angle_gamma   90.00
#
_symmetry.space_group_name_H-M   'P 1'
#
loop_
_entity.id
_entity.type
_entity.pdbx_description
1 polymer ?
#
loop_
_entity_poly.entity_id
_entity_poly.type
_entity_poly.pdbx_seq_one_letter_code
_entity_poly.pdbx_strand_id
1 'polypeptide(L)'
;VNTDNSGILRYVRIEYPGIAFQPNNEINGLTLGGVGSGTTIDYVQVSYSGDDSFEWFGGTVNAKHLIAYRGLDDDFDTDNGFAGNIQFALSVRDPQVADVSGSNGWEADNNAAGDETAPKSKATFSNVTILGPNGTVNSNYKRAAHLRRSTEQAVFNSVAVGAYPVGLFIDGDATAGNAT
;
A
#
# COMPACT_ATOMS: atom_id res chain seq x y z
N VAL A 1 -9.58 2.45 19.26
CA VAL A 1 -8.54 3.04 20.14
C VAL A 1 -7.18 2.75 19.54
N ASN A 2 -6.31 3.76 19.45
CA ASN A 2 -5.01 3.65 18.75
C ASN A 2 -4.07 2.55 19.31
N THR A 3 -4.34 2.02 20.48
CA THR A 3 -3.54 1.00 21.15
C THR A 3 -4.26 -0.33 21.33
N ASP A 4 -5.38 -0.53 20.63
CA ASP A 4 -6.10 -1.81 20.75
C ASP A 4 -5.25 -2.97 20.20
N ASN A 5 -5.58 -4.16 20.68
CA ASN A 5 -4.94 -5.41 20.30
C ASN A 5 -5.98 -6.36 19.71
N SER A 6 -5.98 -6.48 18.40
CA SER A 6 -6.84 -7.40 17.65
C SER A 6 -6.23 -8.80 17.49
N GLY A 7 -5.06 -9.04 18.11
CA GLY A 7 -4.42 -10.35 18.09
C GLY A 7 -3.06 -10.37 17.37
N ILE A 8 -2.69 -11.55 16.92
CA ILE A 8 -1.38 -11.83 16.31
C ILE A 8 -1.59 -12.52 14.97
N LEU A 9 -1.11 -11.91 13.90
CA LEU A 9 -1.04 -12.50 12.57
C LEU A 9 0.44 -12.65 12.18
N ARG A 10 0.94 -13.88 12.21
CA ARG A 10 2.36 -14.18 11.91
C ARG A 10 2.51 -15.44 11.09
N TYR A 11 3.50 -15.44 10.18
CA TYR A 11 3.83 -16.58 9.32
C TYR A 11 2.64 -17.06 8.50
N VAL A 12 1.92 -16.12 7.90
CA VAL A 12 0.70 -16.38 7.12
C VAL A 12 0.95 -16.08 5.65
N ARG A 13 0.47 -16.96 4.78
CA ARG A 13 0.34 -16.69 3.34
C ARG A 13 -1.13 -16.60 2.98
N ILE A 14 -1.51 -15.50 2.32
CA ILE A 14 -2.82 -15.26 1.75
C ILE A 14 -2.64 -15.39 0.24
N GLU A 15 -3.32 -16.34 -0.39
CA GLU A 15 -3.13 -16.63 -1.81
C GLU A 15 -4.45 -16.49 -2.57
N TYR A 16 -4.39 -15.82 -3.72
CA TYR A 16 -5.53 -15.56 -4.59
C TYR A 16 -6.72 -14.89 -3.90
N PRO A 17 -6.50 -13.90 -3.04
CA PRO A 17 -7.58 -13.06 -2.52
C PRO A 17 -8.06 -12.10 -3.59
N GLY A 18 -9.06 -11.27 -3.29
CA GLY A 18 -9.46 -10.20 -4.19
C GLY A 18 -10.55 -10.62 -5.17
N ILE A 19 -11.49 -11.44 -4.70
CA ILE A 19 -12.67 -11.76 -5.50
C ILE A 19 -13.52 -10.49 -5.67
N ALA A 20 -13.82 -10.14 -6.91
CA ALA A 20 -14.76 -9.08 -7.22
C ALA A 20 -16.15 -9.44 -6.68
N PHE A 21 -16.61 -8.72 -5.67
CA PHE A 21 -17.94 -8.88 -5.09
C PHE A 21 -19.00 -8.26 -6.00
N GLN A 22 -18.63 -7.19 -6.69
CA GLN A 22 -19.37 -6.49 -7.75
C GLN A 22 -18.32 -5.84 -8.68
N PRO A 23 -18.70 -5.40 -9.89
CA PRO A 23 -17.79 -4.64 -10.74
C PRO A 23 -17.22 -3.41 -10.01
N ASN A 24 -15.92 -3.27 -9.97
CA ASN A 24 -15.16 -2.25 -9.26
C ASN A 24 -15.43 -2.22 -7.73
N ASN A 25 -15.59 -3.38 -7.13
CA ASN A 25 -15.74 -3.53 -5.69
C ASN A 25 -15.12 -4.88 -5.28
N GLU A 26 -13.85 -4.94 -5.35
CA GLU A 26 -13.00 -6.07 -5.03
C GLU A 26 -12.67 -6.09 -3.54
N ILE A 27 -12.12 -7.19 -3.07
CA ILE A 27 -11.60 -7.34 -1.70
C ILE A 27 -10.09 -7.38 -1.76
N ASN A 28 -9.41 -6.54 -1.02
CA ASN A 28 -7.96 -6.55 -0.92
C ASN A 28 -7.40 -7.86 -0.35
N GLY A 29 -6.11 -8.06 -0.49
CA GLY A 29 -5.42 -9.22 0.06
C GLY A 29 -5.47 -9.25 1.58
N LEU A 30 -4.98 -8.21 2.21
CA LEU A 30 -5.11 -7.98 3.65
C LEU A 30 -5.59 -6.55 3.90
N THR A 31 -6.84 -6.42 4.32
CA THR A 31 -7.43 -5.14 4.71
C THR A 31 -7.36 -4.94 6.22
N LEU A 32 -6.88 -3.79 6.66
CA LEU A 32 -6.74 -3.42 8.07
C LEU A 32 -7.53 -2.14 8.37
N GLY A 33 -8.74 -2.29 8.92
CA GLY A 33 -9.64 -1.18 9.25
C GLY A 33 -9.47 -0.69 10.68
N GLY A 34 -8.79 0.44 10.89
CA GLY A 34 -8.65 1.07 12.21
C GLY A 34 -7.88 0.26 13.25
N VAL A 35 -7.02 -0.67 12.83
CA VAL A 35 -6.31 -1.58 13.72
C VAL A 35 -5.27 -0.84 14.55
N GLY A 36 -5.24 -1.09 15.86
CA GLY A 36 -4.36 -0.40 16.81
C GLY A 36 -2.98 -1.01 16.96
N SER A 37 -2.07 -0.24 17.56
CA SER A 37 -0.65 -0.57 17.69
C SER A 37 -0.33 -1.75 18.62
N GLY A 38 -1.30 -2.24 19.41
CA GLY A 38 -1.16 -3.44 20.19
C GLY A 38 -1.24 -4.75 19.39
N THR A 39 -1.70 -4.67 18.14
CA THR A 39 -1.81 -5.81 17.23
C THR A 39 -0.44 -6.14 16.62
N THR A 40 -0.17 -7.42 16.45
CA THR A 40 1.08 -7.89 15.82
C THR A 40 0.82 -8.38 14.40
N ILE A 41 1.47 -7.75 13.41
CA ILE A 41 1.49 -8.19 12.00
C ILE A 41 2.96 -8.42 11.61
N ASP A 42 3.32 -9.68 11.33
CA ASP A 42 4.72 -10.01 11.09
C ASP A 42 4.85 -11.26 10.22
N TYR A 43 5.76 -11.26 9.24
CA TYR A 43 5.94 -12.35 8.28
C TYR A 43 4.64 -12.74 7.58
N VAL A 44 4.02 -11.79 6.90
CA VAL A 44 2.81 -12.02 6.11
C VAL A 44 3.13 -11.85 4.62
N GLN A 45 2.70 -12.81 3.83
CA GLN A 45 2.77 -12.75 2.37
C GLN A 45 1.37 -12.75 1.78
N VAL A 46 1.13 -11.80 0.87
CA VAL A 46 -0.03 -11.80 -0.02
C VAL A 46 0.43 -12.11 -1.43
N SER A 47 -0.23 -13.08 -2.08
CA SER A 47 0.14 -13.51 -3.43
C SER A 47 -1.06 -13.52 -4.34
N TYR A 48 -0.90 -12.96 -5.54
CA TYR A 48 -1.92 -12.97 -6.58
C TYR A 48 -3.24 -12.36 -6.12
N SER A 49 -3.18 -11.24 -5.42
CA SER A 49 -4.38 -10.48 -5.07
C SER A 49 -5.08 -9.98 -6.33
N GLY A 50 -6.40 -10.00 -6.32
CA GLY A 50 -7.24 -9.45 -7.40
C GLY A 50 -7.54 -7.96 -7.20
N ASP A 51 -6.99 -7.37 -6.17
CA ASP A 51 -7.01 -5.96 -5.80
C ASP A 51 -5.70 -5.67 -5.06
N ASP A 52 -5.65 -4.67 -4.17
CA ASP A 52 -4.44 -4.37 -3.41
C ASP A 52 -3.92 -5.57 -2.62
N SER A 53 -2.61 -5.65 -2.48
CA SER A 53 -2.01 -6.70 -1.66
C SER A 53 -2.20 -6.40 -0.18
N PHE A 54 -1.88 -5.19 0.25
CA PHE A 54 -2.05 -4.70 1.62
C PHE A 54 -2.69 -3.32 1.60
N GLU A 55 -3.79 -3.16 2.33
CA GLU A 55 -4.44 -1.87 2.45
C GLU A 55 -4.80 -1.55 3.90
N TRP A 56 -4.44 -0.33 4.35
CA TRP A 56 -4.68 0.19 5.68
C TRP A 56 -5.65 1.37 5.64
N PHE A 57 -6.86 1.15 6.14
CA PHE A 57 -7.85 2.19 6.35
C PHE A 57 -7.78 2.72 7.78
N GLY A 58 -6.93 3.71 8.02
CA GLY A 58 -6.73 4.27 9.35
C GLY A 58 -6.03 3.34 10.33
N GLY A 59 -5.98 3.75 11.59
CA GLY A 59 -5.34 2.99 12.66
C GLY A 59 -3.85 3.28 12.82
N THR A 60 -3.20 2.49 13.66
CA THR A 60 -1.82 2.71 14.09
C THR A 60 -1.01 1.42 14.21
N VAL A 61 -1.49 0.33 13.64
CA VAL A 61 -0.80 -0.96 13.67
C VAL A 61 0.56 -0.88 12.99
N ASN A 62 1.55 -1.54 13.58
CA ASN A 62 2.85 -1.69 12.96
C ASN A 62 2.96 -3.07 12.31
N ALA A 63 3.65 -3.15 11.16
CA ALA A 63 3.88 -4.41 10.47
C ALA A 63 5.32 -4.55 10.02
N LYS A 64 5.81 -5.80 9.97
CA LYS A 64 7.15 -6.13 9.51
C LYS A 64 7.16 -7.38 8.63
N HIS A 65 8.21 -7.48 7.80
CA HIS A 65 8.47 -8.64 6.95
C HIS A 65 7.25 -9.00 6.09
N LEU A 66 6.79 -8.01 5.32
CA LEU A 66 5.68 -8.17 4.40
C LEU A 66 6.17 -8.52 3.00
N ILE A 67 5.44 -9.37 2.30
CA ILE A 67 5.69 -9.66 0.89
C ILE A 67 4.39 -9.49 0.10
N ALA A 68 4.39 -8.57 -0.85
CA ALA A 68 3.38 -8.45 -1.90
C ALA A 68 3.89 -9.13 -3.17
N TYR A 69 3.24 -10.18 -3.62
CA TYR A 69 3.71 -10.99 -4.73
C TYR A 69 2.68 -11.08 -5.84
N ARG A 70 2.94 -10.38 -6.95
CA ARG A 70 2.16 -10.41 -8.19
C ARG A 70 0.67 -10.09 -7.99
N GLY A 71 0.36 -9.07 -7.16
CA GLY A 71 -0.98 -8.52 -7.04
C GLY A 71 -1.43 -7.81 -8.32
N LEU A 72 -2.73 -7.61 -8.44
CA LEU A 72 -3.33 -6.93 -9.60
C LEU A 72 -3.20 -5.42 -9.50
N ASP A 73 -3.67 -4.82 -8.39
CA ASP A 73 -3.61 -3.38 -8.18
C ASP A 73 -2.41 -2.98 -7.32
N ASP A 74 -2.53 -2.17 -6.29
CA ASP A 74 -1.38 -1.64 -5.56
C ASP A 74 -0.77 -2.67 -4.58
N ASP A 75 0.51 -2.53 -4.27
CA ASP A 75 1.15 -3.46 -3.33
C ASP A 75 0.97 -3.02 -1.89
N PHE A 76 1.08 -1.71 -1.63
CA PHE A 76 0.92 -1.10 -0.32
C PHE A 76 0.09 0.17 -0.44
N ASP A 77 -1.16 0.14 0.02
CA ASP A 77 -2.02 1.32 0.03
C ASP A 77 -2.36 1.76 1.46
N THR A 78 -2.40 3.07 1.68
CA THR A 78 -2.68 3.67 2.98
C THR A 78 -3.68 4.82 2.85
N ASP A 79 -4.76 4.75 3.62
CA ASP A 79 -5.85 5.71 3.56
C ASP A 79 -6.44 6.02 4.95
N ASN A 80 -7.35 6.97 5.00
CA ASN A 80 -8.24 7.29 6.11
C ASN A 80 -7.54 7.50 7.46
N GLY A 81 -6.36 8.16 7.43
CA GLY A 81 -5.62 8.52 8.63
C GLY A 81 -4.76 7.41 9.21
N PHE A 82 -4.31 6.47 8.40
CA PHE A 82 -3.35 5.46 8.85
C PHE A 82 -2.02 6.10 9.27
N ALA A 83 -1.52 5.74 10.46
CA ALA A 83 -0.31 6.31 11.05
C ALA A 83 0.60 5.26 11.71
N GLY A 84 0.65 4.05 11.15
CA GLY A 84 1.52 2.96 11.58
C GLY A 84 2.91 3.01 10.94
N ASN A 85 3.78 2.10 11.38
CA ASN A 85 5.12 1.93 10.84
C ASN A 85 5.26 0.58 10.16
N ILE A 86 5.71 0.58 8.91
CA ILE A 86 5.93 -0.61 8.09
C ILE A 86 7.42 -0.74 7.82
N GLN A 87 7.99 -1.91 8.09
CA GLN A 87 9.43 -2.13 7.93
C GLN A 87 9.74 -3.50 7.34
N PHE A 88 10.77 -3.56 6.48
CA PHE A 88 11.18 -4.78 5.80
C PHE A 88 10.07 -5.37 4.92
N ALA A 89 9.64 -4.60 3.94
CA ALA A 89 8.65 -5.06 2.98
C ALA A 89 9.27 -5.27 1.59
N LEU A 90 8.74 -6.26 0.88
CA LEU A 90 9.14 -6.60 -0.47
C LEU A 90 7.91 -6.68 -1.37
N SER A 91 7.96 -5.97 -2.48
CA SER A 91 7.03 -6.15 -3.59
C SER A 91 7.74 -6.80 -4.77
N VAL A 92 7.05 -7.73 -5.44
CA VAL A 92 7.50 -8.35 -6.69
C VAL A 92 6.36 -8.34 -7.69
N ARG A 93 6.48 -7.54 -8.75
CA ARG A 93 5.42 -7.36 -9.75
C ARG A 93 5.57 -8.31 -10.94
N ASP A 94 4.45 -8.76 -11.47
CA ASP A 94 4.39 -9.43 -12.78
C ASP A 94 4.16 -8.37 -13.86
N PRO A 95 5.01 -8.27 -14.90
CA PRO A 95 4.90 -7.19 -15.88
C PRO A 95 3.61 -7.18 -16.70
N GLN A 96 2.87 -8.29 -16.75
CA GLN A 96 1.63 -8.39 -17.53
C GLN A 96 0.36 -8.19 -16.67
N VAL A 97 0.49 -8.20 -15.35
CA VAL A 97 -0.64 -8.16 -14.41
C VAL A 97 -0.73 -6.76 -13.81
N ALA A 98 -1.73 -5.98 -14.24
CA ALA A 98 -2.00 -4.64 -13.70
C ALA A 98 -3.46 -4.29 -13.92
N ASP A 99 -4.06 -3.60 -12.95
CA ASP A 99 -5.46 -3.22 -12.97
C ASP A 99 -5.76 -2.07 -13.94
N VAL A 100 -7.00 -1.98 -14.37
CA VAL A 100 -7.48 -0.92 -15.28
C VAL A 100 -7.52 0.47 -14.61
N SER A 101 -7.63 0.52 -13.28
CA SER A 101 -7.55 1.74 -12.47
C SER A 101 -6.15 2.37 -12.52
N GLY A 102 -5.13 1.52 -12.62
CA GLY A 102 -3.73 1.92 -12.71
C GLY A 102 -2.89 1.52 -11.52
N SER A 103 -2.11 0.47 -11.66
CA SER A 103 -1.35 -0.14 -10.58
C SER A 103 -0.08 0.61 -10.21
N ASN A 104 0.17 0.72 -8.91
CA ASN A 104 1.37 1.33 -8.33
C ASN A 104 2.10 0.34 -7.39
N GLY A 105 3.30 0.69 -6.95
CA GLY A 105 3.99 -0.02 -5.87
C GLY A 105 3.52 0.46 -4.49
N TRP A 106 3.39 1.79 -4.32
CA TRP A 106 2.72 2.45 -3.22
C TRP A 106 1.63 3.35 -3.71
N GLU A 107 0.52 3.36 -3.03
CA GLU A 107 -0.44 4.45 -3.06
C GLU A 107 -0.68 4.98 -1.64
N ALA A 108 -0.91 6.29 -1.50
CA ALA A 108 -1.19 6.87 -0.20
C ALA A 108 -2.15 8.06 -0.33
N ASP A 109 -3.25 7.96 0.36
CA ASP A 109 -4.30 8.97 0.45
C ASP A 109 -4.50 9.43 1.90
N ASN A 110 -4.92 10.68 2.12
CA ASN A 110 -5.43 11.08 3.42
C ASN A 110 -6.87 10.59 3.62
N ASN A 111 -7.69 10.81 2.60
CA ASN A 111 -9.08 10.36 2.52
C ASN A 111 -9.60 10.54 1.08
N ALA A 112 -10.76 9.97 0.79
CA ALA A 112 -11.36 10.02 -0.54
C ALA A 112 -11.66 11.45 -1.04
N ALA A 113 -11.92 12.41 -0.14
CA ALA A 113 -12.14 13.82 -0.48
C ALA A 113 -10.84 14.56 -0.84
N GLY A 114 -9.69 14.05 -0.41
CA GLY A 114 -8.40 14.67 -0.62
C GLY A 114 -8.18 15.94 0.21
N ASP A 115 -8.91 16.09 1.29
CA ASP A 115 -8.82 17.26 2.18
C ASP A 115 -7.86 17.02 3.37
N GLU A 116 -7.68 18.08 4.17
CA GLU A 116 -6.77 18.09 5.33
C GLU A 116 -7.41 17.56 6.62
N THR A 117 -8.55 16.87 6.54
CA THR A 117 -9.27 16.36 7.71
C THR A 117 -8.41 15.36 8.50
N ALA A 118 -8.39 15.54 9.81
CA ALA A 118 -7.72 14.64 10.75
C ALA A 118 -8.59 13.41 11.10
N PRO A 119 -7.98 12.24 11.42
CA PRO A 119 -6.54 12.02 11.50
C PRO A 119 -5.86 11.99 10.14
N LYS A 120 -4.64 12.51 10.06
CA LYS A 120 -3.85 12.51 8.82
C LYS A 120 -3.25 11.13 8.57
N SER A 121 -3.31 10.69 7.31
CA SER A 121 -2.53 9.55 6.84
C SER A 121 -1.05 9.93 6.80
N LYS A 122 -0.27 9.36 7.70
CA LYS A 122 1.16 9.64 7.90
C LYS A 122 1.95 8.38 8.22
N ALA A 123 1.71 7.35 7.45
CA ALA A 123 2.44 6.10 7.56
C ALA A 123 3.94 6.32 7.39
N THR A 124 4.74 5.54 8.10
CA THR A 124 6.19 5.49 7.91
C THR A 124 6.59 4.15 7.34
N PHE A 125 7.15 4.16 6.14
CA PHE A 125 7.76 2.99 5.52
C PHE A 125 9.27 3.05 5.60
N SER A 126 9.91 1.95 5.94
CA SER A 126 11.38 1.88 5.93
C SER A 126 11.90 0.50 5.51
N ASN A 127 13.05 0.47 4.82
CA ASN A 127 13.64 -0.75 4.29
C ASN A 127 12.67 -1.54 3.39
N VAL A 128 12.06 -0.85 2.45
CA VAL A 128 11.14 -1.45 1.47
C VAL A 128 11.84 -1.59 0.13
N THR A 129 11.65 -2.72 -0.52
CA THR A 129 12.11 -2.96 -1.87
C THR A 129 10.92 -3.25 -2.77
N ILE A 130 10.76 -2.44 -3.83
CA ILE A 130 9.79 -2.71 -4.89
C ILE A 130 10.55 -3.19 -6.13
N LEU A 131 10.38 -4.45 -6.47
CA LEU A 131 10.80 -5.04 -7.74
C LEU A 131 9.63 -4.92 -8.71
N GLY A 132 9.55 -3.76 -9.34
CA GLY A 132 8.49 -3.39 -10.26
C GLY A 132 8.54 -4.17 -11.58
N PRO A 133 7.60 -3.88 -12.49
CA PRO A 133 7.51 -4.59 -13.75
C PRO A 133 8.77 -4.41 -14.60
N ASN A 134 9.13 -5.44 -15.37
CA ASN A 134 10.30 -5.41 -16.24
C ASN A 134 10.02 -6.12 -17.58
N GLY A 135 10.69 -5.70 -18.63
CA GLY A 135 10.50 -6.20 -19.99
C GLY A 135 9.31 -5.55 -20.71
N THR A 136 8.45 -6.34 -21.35
CA THR A 136 7.20 -5.83 -21.92
C THR A 136 6.17 -5.63 -20.81
N VAL A 137 5.80 -4.40 -20.59
CA VAL A 137 4.99 -3.99 -19.42
C VAL A 137 3.58 -3.63 -19.85
N ASN A 138 2.60 -4.08 -19.07
CA ASN A 138 1.19 -3.69 -19.21
C ASN A 138 1.07 -2.15 -19.04
N SER A 139 0.35 -1.48 -19.92
CA SER A 139 0.18 -0.01 -19.95
C SER A 139 -0.60 0.53 -18.73
N ASN A 140 -1.22 -0.34 -17.95
CA ASN A 140 -1.90 0.04 -16.73
C ASN A 140 -0.95 0.30 -15.55
N TYR A 141 0.31 -0.13 -15.60
CA TYR A 141 1.30 0.32 -14.63
C TYR A 141 1.51 1.84 -14.73
N LYS A 142 1.48 2.52 -13.59
CA LYS A 142 1.55 3.99 -13.56
C LYS A 142 2.78 4.49 -12.83
N ARG A 143 2.93 4.19 -11.53
CA ARG A 143 3.97 4.82 -10.69
C ARG A 143 4.59 3.78 -9.75
N ALA A 144 5.85 3.96 -9.41
CA ALA A 144 6.42 3.20 -8.32
C ALA A 144 5.86 3.68 -6.96
N ALA A 145 5.60 5.00 -6.84
CA ALA A 145 4.92 5.59 -5.69
C ALA A 145 4.01 6.73 -6.12
N HIS A 146 2.77 6.72 -5.63
CA HIS A 146 1.76 7.74 -5.84
C HIS A 146 1.30 8.29 -4.48
N LEU A 147 1.77 9.47 -4.13
CA LEU A 147 1.37 10.17 -2.92
C LEU A 147 0.38 11.27 -3.30
N ARG A 148 -0.83 11.19 -2.81
CA ARG A 148 -1.92 12.07 -3.24
C ARG A 148 -2.86 12.44 -2.09
N ARG A 149 -3.85 13.28 -2.40
CA ARG A 149 -4.99 13.57 -1.52
C ARG A 149 -4.56 13.94 -0.10
N SER A 150 -3.59 14.86 0.00
CA SER A 150 -3.12 15.43 1.28
C SER A 150 -2.43 14.45 2.24
N THR A 151 -1.92 13.31 1.77
CA THR A 151 -1.16 12.38 2.62
C THR A 151 0.13 13.03 3.15
N GLU A 152 0.62 12.54 4.29
CA GLU A 152 1.89 12.92 4.93
C GLU A 152 2.85 11.71 5.04
N GLN A 153 2.76 10.77 4.13
CA GLN A 153 3.55 9.53 4.20
C GLN A 153 5.05 9.80 4.14
N ALA A 154 5.80 9.11 5.00
CA ALA A 154 7.25 9.15 5.04
C ALA A 154 7.86 7.82 4.55
N VAL A 155 8.90 7.89 3.71
CA VAL A 155 9.60 6.71 3.18
C VAL A 155 11.09 6.86 3.40
N PHE A 156 11.72 5.88 4.07
CA PHE A 156 13.15 5.89 4.40
C PHE A 156 13.84 4.62 3.90
N ASN A 157 15.12 4.76 3.54
CA ASN A 157 16.00 3.64 3.23
C ASN A 157 15.35 2.57 2.33
N SER A 158 14.64 3.01 1.30
CA SER A 158 13.84 2.15 0.43
C SER A 158 14.27 2.32 -1.02
N VAL A 159 13.98 1.32 -1.84
CA VAL A 159 14.30 1.33 -3.25
C VAL A 159 13.14 0.80 -4.09
N ALA A 160 12.86 1.47 -5.18
CA ALA A 160 11.95 0.99 -6.21
C ALA A 160 12.73 0.89 -7.53
N VAL A 161 12.65 -0.26 -8.17
CA VAL A 161 13.23 -0.50 -9.49
C VAL A 161 12.18 -1.12 -10.40
N GLY A 162 12.29 -0.90 -11.70
CA GLY A 162 11.37 -1.43 -12.68
C GLY A 162 10.97 -0.39 -13.73
N ALA A 163 10.20 -0.83 -14.70
CA ALA A 163 9.78 0.01 -15.83
C ALA A 163 8.43 0.69 -15.55
N TYR A 164 8.30 1.36 -14.41
CA TYR A 164 7.18 2.27 -14.18
C TYR A 164 7.34 3.53 -15.04
N PRO A 165 6.25 4.06 -15.64
CA PRO A 165 6.31 5.35 -16.34
C PRO A 165 6.79 6.51 -15.46
N VAL A 166 6.48 6.47 -14.15
CA VAL A 166 6.89 7.47 -13.17
C VAL A 166 7.46 6.78 -11.92
N GLY A 167 8.58 7.25 -11.40
CA GLY A 167 9.16 6.74 -10.17
C GLY A 167 8.36 7.19 -8.95
N LEU A 168 8.35 8.49 -8.68
CA LEU A 168 7.57 9.11 -7.60
C LEU A 168 6.67 10.20 -8.18
N PHE A 169 5.39 10.15 -7.84
CA PHE A 169 4.44 11.20 -8.15
C PHE A 169 3.79 11.75 -6.88
N ILE A 170 4.04 13.02 -6.60
CA ILE A 170 3.39 13.77 -5.54
C ILE A 170 2.26 14.57 -6.19
N ASP A 171 1.02 14.19 -5.93
CA ASP A 171 -0.15 14.67 -6.62
C ASP A 171 -0.94 15.68 -5.77
N GLY A 172 -1.14 16.88 -6.34
CA GLY A 172 -1.88 17.97 -5.74
C GLY A 172 -1.06 18.86 -4.80
N ASP A 173 -1.44 20.14 -4.75
CA ASP A 173 -0.73 21.19 -4.00
C ASP A 173 -0.67 20.92 -2.51
N ALA A 174 -1.73 20.37 -1.93
CA ALA A 174 -1.78 20.03 -0.50
C ALA A 174 -0.79 18.92 -0.16
N THR A 175 -0.75 17.86 -0.97
CA THR A 175 0.23 16.77 -0.81
C THR A 175 1.66 17.29 -0.98
N ALA A 176 1.89 18.15 -1.97
CA ALA A 176 3.20 18.76 -2.18
C ALA A 176 3.60 19.69 -1.04
N GLY A 177 2.66 20.39 -0.43
CA GLY A 177 2.88 21.21 0.76
C GLY A 177 3.27 20.38 2.01
N ASN A 178 2.84 19.14 2.08
CA ASN A 178 3.18 18.20 3.15
C ASN A 178 4.54 17.50 2.91
N ALA A 179 5.10 17.57 1.71
CA ALA A 179 6.40 17.00 1.39
C ALA A 179 7.53 17.86 2.01
N THR A 180 8.35 17.24 2.87
CA THR A 180 9.45 17.91 3.57
C THR A 180 10.79 17.21 3.35
#